data_ac50a59ae4d66fe2a175aefd90af7301
#
_entry.id   ac50a59ae4d66fe2a175aefd90af7301
#
_cell.length_a   1.000
_cell.length_b   1.000
_cell.length_c   1.000
_cell.angle_alpha   90.00
_cell.angle_beta   90.00
_cell.angle_gamma   90.00
#
_symmetry.space_group_name_H-M   'P 1'
#
loop_
_entity.id
_entity.type
_entity.pdbx_description
1 polymer ?
#
loop_
_entity_poly.entity_id
_entity_poly.type
_entity_poly.pdbx_seq_one_letter_code
_entity_poly.pdbx_strand_id
1 'polypeptide(L)'
;MQGLRLGTRGSALALAQARKVAAAIETAQRWPDGWVQIVEITTTGDKIQDRPLADIGGKALWTKELDRALLAEEVDFCVHSMKDVESVRPREIHIAAVRPRGDVRDRLIGAESIDALKRGATVGTSSPRRTAQLLRLRPDLRIVPLRGNVETRLKKVEEGEVDATLLAAAGLKRLDISAGTAIPTEILLPAPGQAVIGMECRSNDTRTQTVLTSVNNQITYDCVMSERAFTRALGASCSSPVAAFCVLEDGDLRMRAQLFSEEGSEMIEDRAVFDCGDHKTPEGLARDLLARAPDSIRRLFDAQ
;
A
#
# COMPACT_ATOMS: atom_id res chain seq x y z
N MET A 1 12.33 4.12 -32.40
CA MET A 1 11.29 3.74 -31.41
C MET A 1 10.96 4.97 -30.58
N GLN A 2 9.70 5.21 -30.28
CA GLN A 2 9.29 6.32 -29.42
C GLN A 2 9.46 5.88 -27.96
N GLY A 3 9.96 6.77 -27.09
CA GLY A 3 10.05 6.53 -25.65
C GLY A 3 8.69 6.27 -25.01
N LEU A 4 8.64 5.92 -23.71
CA LEU A 4 7.41 5.74 -22.95
C LEU A 4 7.15 6.92 -22.02
N ARG A 5 5.88 7.27 -21.82
CA ARG A 5 5.43 8.28 -20.87
C ARG A 5 4.94 7.58 -19.60
N LEU A 6 5.58 7.88 -18.47
CA LEU A 6 5.29 7.34 -17.15
C LEU A 6 4.48 8.36 -16.36
N GLY A 7 3.21 8.06 -16.08
CA GLY A 7 2.35 8.85 -15.20
C GLY A 7 2.61 8.56 -13.72
N THR A 8 2.76 9.61 -12.91
CA THR A 8 2.94 9.50 -11.47
C THR A 8 2.40 10.75 -10.76
N ARG A 9 2.16 10.63 -9.44
CA ARG A 9 1.83 11.78 -8.60
C ARG A 9 3.05 12.67 -8.37
N GLY A 10 2.82 13.96 -8.10
CA GLY A 10 3.89 14.95 -7.87
C GLY A 10 4.54 14.91 -6.49
N SER A 11 4.17 13.99 -5.57
CA SER A 11 4.81 13.91 -4.26
C SER A 11 6.26 13.41 -4.37
N ALA A 12 7.15 13.89 -3.48
CA ALA A 12 8.57 13.48 -3.48
C ALA A 12 8.75 11.96 -3.51
N LEU A 13 7.94 11.23 -2.72
CA LEU A 13 7.96 9.76 -2.69
C LEU A 13 7.53 9.15 -4.03
N ALA A 14 6.47 9.65 -4.65
CA ALA A 14 5.99 9.14 -5.95
C ALA A 14 7.00 9.39 -7.06
N LEU A 15 7.61 10.59 -7.09
CA LEU A 15 8.67 10.93 -8.04
C LEU A 15 9.93 10.07 -7.85
N ALA A 16 10.33 9.81 -6.59
CA ALA A 16 11.44 8.90 -6.31
C ALA A 16 11.16 7.47 -6.80
N GLN A 17 9.92 6.99 -6.67
CA GLN A 17 9.49 5.69 -7.19
C GLN A 17 9.51 5.68 -8.73
N ALA A 18 8.96 6.71 -9.37
CA ALA A 18 8.91 6.84 -10.82
C ALA A 18 10.32 6.86 -11.44
N ARG A 19 11.26 7.62 -10.87
CA ARG A 19 12.65 7.66 -11.33
C ARG A 19 13.33 6.30 -11.24
N LYS A 20 13.12 5.54 -10.14
CA LYS A 20 13.67 4.19 -9.98
C LYS A 20 13.09 3.19 -11.00
N VAL A 21 11.82 3.34 -11.34
CA VAL A 21 11.16 2.49 -12.37
C VAL A 21 11.67 2.88 -13.75
N ALA A 22 11.74 4.17 -14.09
CA ALA A 22 12.24 4.66 -15.37
C ALA A 22 13.66 4.14 -15.64
N ALA A 23 14.58 4.37 -14.71
CA ALA A 23 15.97 3.89 -14.85
C ALA A 23 16.07 2.36 -14.98
N ALA A 24 15.21 1.60 -14.28
CA ALA A 24 15.20 0.14 -14.39
C ALA A 24 14.73 -0.33 -15.77
N ILE A 25 13.71 0.31 -16.35
CA ILE A 25 13.21 0.01 -17.69
C ILE A 25 14.27 0.37 -18.73
N GLU A 26 14.84 1.56 -18.65
CA GLU A 26 15.89 2.03 -19.56
C GLU A 26 17.09 1.08 -19.56
N THR A 27 17.52 0.64 -18.38
CA THR A 27 18.59 -0.37 -18.24
C THR A 27 18.20 -1.70 -18.89
N ALA A 28 17.01 -2.23 -18.57
CA ALA A 28 16.56 -3.53 -19.06
C ALA A 28 16.38 -3.55 -20.59
N GLN A 29 15.91 -2.45 -21.16
CA GLN A 29 15.68 -2.28 -22.58
C GLN A 29 16.92 -1.78 -23.34
N ARG A 30 18.01 -1.45 -22.64
CA ARG A 30 19.22 -0.80 -23.20
C ARG A 30 18.87 0.51 -23.92
N TRP A 31 17.94 1.26 -23.35
CA TRP A 31 17.55 2.57 -23.84
C TRP A 31 18.44 3.66 -23.27
N PRO A 32 18.59 4.79 -23.98
CA PRO A 32 19.23 5.98 -23.43
C PRO A 32 18.46 6.52 -22.21
N ASP A 33 19.18 7.16 -21.30
CA ASP A 33 18.58 7.88 -20.18
C ASP A 33 17.56 8.92 -20.69
N GLY A 34 16.42 9.01 -20.01
CA GLY A 34 15.34 9.94 -20.35
C GLY A 34 14.38 9.43 -21.46
N TRP A 35 14.53 8.20 -21.94
CA TRP A 35 13.54 7.61 -22.85
C TRP A 35 12.22 7.27 -22.17
N VAL A 36 12.22 7.07 -20.85
CA VAL A 36 11.01 7.02 -20.04
C VAL A 36 10.76 8.41 -19.46
N GLN A 37 9.86 9.15 -20.10
CA GLN A 37 9.50 10.50 -19.71
C GLN A 37 8.52 10.47 -18.54
N ILE A 38 8.88 11.11 -17.41
CA ILE A 38 8.01 11.20 -16.23
C ILE A 38 7.02 12.35 -16.44
N VAL A 39 5.73 12.04 -16.32
CA VAL A 39 4.61 12.99 -16.41
C VAL A 39 3.95 13.08 -15.04
N GLU A 40 4.03 14.26 -14.41
CA GLU A 40 3.40 14.51 -13.13
C GLU A 40 1.91 14.77 -13.30
N ILE A 41 1.07 14.00 -12.60
CA ILE A 41 -0.39 14.12 -12.60
C ILE A 41 -0.84 14.51 -11.20
N THR A 42 -1.49 15.67 -11.10
CA THR A 42 -2.02 16.17 -9.83
C THR A 42 -3.32 15.46 -9.50
N THR A 43 -3.38 14.78 -8.34
CA THR A 43 -4.60 14.10 -7.88
C THR A 43 -5.42 14.96 -6.93
N THR A 44 -6.71 14.66 -6.82
CA THR A 44 -7.62 15.28 -5.85
C THR A 44 -7.12 15.05 -4.41
N GLY A 45 -6.56 13.86 -4.14
CA GLY A 45 -5.98 13.53 -2.83
C GLY A 45 -4.75 14.37 -2.47
N ASP A 46 -4.00 14.86 -3.46
CA ASP A 46 -2.87 15.77 -3.24
C ASP A 46 -3.32 17.21 -2.94
N LYS A 47 -4.46 17.62 -3.49
CA LYS A 47 -5.02 18.98 -3.32
C LYS A 47 -5.72 19.17 -1.98
N ILE A 48 -6.48 18.16 -1.51
CA ILE A 48 -7.31 18.25 -0.31
C ILE A 48 -6.56 17.63 0.86
N GLN A 49 -6.01 18.45 1.75
CA GLN A 49 -5.25 18.02 2.93
C GLN A 49 -5.91 18.40 4.27
N ASP A 50 -7.03 19.13 4.24
CA ASP A 50 -7.70 19.76 5.37
C ASP A 50 -8.72 18.87 6.10
N ARG A 51 -9.12 17.74 5.51
CA ARG A 51 -10.17 16.86 6.07
C ARG A 51 -9.82 15.37 5.92
N PRO A 52 -10.42 14.44 6.71
CA PRO A 52 -10.19 12.99 6.61
C PRO A 52 -10.44 12.44 5.21
N LEU A 53 -9.69 11.38 4.81
CA LEU A 53 -9.86 10.73 3.50
C LEU A 53 -11.28 10.17 3.31
N ALA A 54 -11.88 9.66 4.38
CA ALA A 54 -13.25 9.14 4.38
C ALA A 54 -14.29 10.23 4.02
N ASP A 55 -14.03 11.49 4.40
CA ASP A 55 -14.93 12.63 4.18
C ASP A 55 -14.79 13.24 2.76
N ILE A 56 -13.66 12.97 2.08
CA ILE A 56 -13.45 13.47 0.71
C ILE A 56 -14.34 12.70 -0.28
N GLY A 57 -14.81 11.53 0.12
CA GLY A 57 -15.74 10.69 -0.64
C GLY A 57 -15.17 10.16 -1.95
N GLY A 58 -15.36 8.87 -2.19
CA GLY A 58 -15.06 8.23 -3.47
C GLY A 58 -13.97 7.16 -3.36
N LYS A 59 -14.24 6.07 -4.06
CA LYS A 59 -13.26 5.03 -4.39
C LYS A 59 -12.22 5.69 -5.33
N ALA A 60 -11.00 5.17 -5.32
CA ALA A 60 -9.94 5.58 -6.25
C ALA A 60 -9.35 7.00 -6.05
N LEU A 61 -9.29 7.50 -4.81
CA LEU A 61 -8.79 8.86 -4.51
C LEU A 61 -7.39 9.15 -5.06
N TRP A 62 -6.55 8.13 -5.18
CA TRP A 62 -5.15 8.24 -5.60
C TRP A 62 -4.88 7.78 -7.02
N THR A 63 -5.84 7.07 -7.63
CA THR A 63 -5.67 6.46 -8.95
C THR A 63 -6.54 7.13 -10.02
N LYS A 64 -7.67 7.75 -9.67
CA LYS A 64 -8.68 8.28 -10.59
C LYS A 64 -8.11 9.17 -11.71
N GLU A 65 -7.29 10.15 -11.37
CA GLU A 65 -6.71 11.06 -12.35
C GLU A 65 -5.62 10.38 -13.19
N LEU A 66 -4.86 9.44 -12.57
CA LEU A 66 -3.89 8.63 -13.29
C LEU A 66 -4.60 7.67 -14.26
N ASP A 67 -5.70 7.04 -13.82
CA ASP A 67 -6.54 6.17 -14.66
C ASP A 67 -7.09 6.94 -15.86
N ARG A 68 -7.61 8.15 -15.63
CA ARG A 68 -8.08 9.02 -16.70
C ARG A 68 -6.96 9.32 -17.71
N ALA A 69 -5.80 9.73 -17.25
CA ALA A 69 -4.66 10.04 -18.11
C ALA A 69 -4.17 8.82 -18.89
N LEU A 70 -4.19 7.64 -18.26
CA LEU A 70 -3.82 6.38 -18.87
C LEU A 70 -4.80 5.97 -19.98
N LEU A 71 -6.11 6.06 -19.71
CA LEU A 71 -7.17 5.72 -20.65
C LEU A 71 -7.32 6.75 -21.77
N ALA A 72 -6.97 8.01 -21.53
CA ALA A 72 -6.90 9.08 -22.53
C ALA A 72 -5.60 9.06 -23.35
N GLU A 73 -4.74 8.05 -23.14
CA GLU A 73 -3.44 7.93 -23.81
C GLU A 73 -2.49 9.14 -23.60
N GLU A 74 -2.72 9.92 -22.54
CA GLU A 74 -1.79 11.00 -22.15
C GLU A 74 -0.48 10.42 -21.61
N VAL A 75 -0.55 9.23 -20.99
CA VAL A 75 0.59 8.42 -20.53
C VAL A 75 0.46 6.97 -21.01
N ASP A 76 1.57 6.25 -21.06
CA ASP A 76 1.60 4.87 -21.54
C ASP A 76 1.47 3.87 -20.39
N PHE A 77 1.96 4.25 -19.20
CA PHE A 77 1.78 3.49 -17.96
C PHE A 77 1.85 4.40 -16.73
N CYS A 78 1.34 3.90 -15.60
CA CYS A 78 1.35 4.59 -14.32
C CYS A 78 2.12 3.81 -13.27
N VAL A 79 2.72 4.52 -12.31
CA VAL A 79 3.47 3.95 -11.18
C VAL A 79 2.79 4.29 -9.85
N HIS A 80 2.58 3.26 -9.02
CA HIS A 80 1.87 3.36 -7.75
C HIS A 80 2.59 2.63 -6.62
N SER A 81 2.33 3.07 -5.38
CA SER A 81 2.48 2.21 -4.21
C SER A 81 1.28 1.26 -4.17
N MET A 82 1.50 -0.05 -4.26
CA MET A 82 0.41 -1.04 -4.43
C MET A 82 -0.63 -1.05 -3.30
N LYS A 83 -0.25 -0.65 -2.09
CA LYS A 83 -1.18 -0.52 -0.96
C LYS A 83 -2.23 0.59 -1.13
N ASP A 84 -1.98 1.51 -2.07
CA ASP A 84 -2.85 2.67 -2.34
C ASP A 84 -3.73 2.42 -3.59
N VAL A 85 -3.59 1.25 -4.25
CA VAL A 85 -4.33 0.84 -5.44
C VAL A 85 -5.49 -0.08 -5.04
N GLU A 86 -6.70 0.25 -5.46
CA GLU A 86 -7.91 -0.53 -5.18
C GLU A 86 -7.74 -1.99 -5.60
N SER A 87 -8.33 -2.92 -4.82
CA SER A 87 -8.27 -4.36 -5.09
C SER A 87 -9.03 -4.76 -6.36
N VAL A 88 -10.05 -3.99 -6.73
CA VAL A 88 -10.80 -4.12 -7.99
C VAL A 88 -10.39 -2.99 -8.90
N ARG A 89 -9.88 -3.32 -10.09
CA ARG A 89 -9.48 -2.33 -11.12
C ARG A 89 -10.44 -2.34 -12.32
N PRO A 90 -10.56 -1.22 -13.04
CA PRO A 90 -11.24 -1.22 -14.34
C PRO A 90 -10.66 -2.30 -15.26
N ARG A 91 -11.51 -2.93 -16.09
CA ARG A 91 -11.09 -4.00 -17.00
C ARG A 91 -10.09 -3.51 -18.06
N GLU A 92 -10.12 -2.24 -18.35
CA GLU A 92 -9.23 -1.55 -19.30
C GLU A 92 -7.82 -1.32 -18.76
N ILE A 93 -7.62 -1.52 -17.43
CA ILE A 93 -6.33 -1.31 -16.76
C ILE A 93 -5.78 -2.63 -16.23
N HIS A 94 -4.51 -2.86 -16.50
CA HIS A 94 -3.78 -4.07 -16.14
C HIS A 94 -2.56 -3.75 -15.28
N ILE A 95 -2.39 -4.46 -14.15
CA ILE A 95 -1.15 -4.43 -13.38
C ILE A 95 -0.15 -5.33 -14.11
N ALA A 96 0.69 -4.72 -14.94
CA ALA A 96 1.59 -5.44 -15.83
C ALA A 96 2.86 -5.95 -15.14
N ALA A 97 3.32 -5.24 -14.10
CA ALA A 97 4.54 -5.62 -13.41
C ALA A 97 4.64 -4.98 -12.01
N VAL A 98 5.45 -5.58 -11.16
CA VAL A 98 5.84 -5.00 -9.87
C VAL A 98 7.36 -5.08 -9.69
N ARG A 99 7.92 -4.16 -8.91
CA ARG A 99 9.33 -4.20 -8.54
C ARG A 99 9.56 -5.11 -7.33
N PRO A 100 10.79 -5.60 -7.10
CA PRO A 100 11.14 -6.34 -5.89
C PRO A 100 10.62 -5.63 -4.63
N ARG A 101 10.00 -6.39 -3.73
CA ARG A 101 9.39 -5.88 -2.50
C ARG A 101 10.46 -5.29 -1.59
N GLY A 102 10.21 -4.10 -1.07
CA GLY A 102 11.07 -3.46 -0.07
C GLY A 102 10.77 -3.96 1.34
N ASP A 103 11.34 -3.27 2.36
CA ASP A 103 11.06 -3.54 3.77
C ASP A 103 9.58 -3.25 4.07
N VAL A 104 8.83 -4.28 4.42
CA VAL A 104 7.37 -4.23 4.65
C VAL A 104 7.00 -3.64 6.01
N ARG A 105 7.97 -3.51 6.92
CA ARG A 105 7.71 -3.07 8.29
C ARG A 105 7.24 -1.62 8.34
N ASP A 106 6.47 -1.33 9.37
CA ASP A 106 6.25 0.03 9.83
C ASP A 106 7.39 0.46 10.74
N ARG A 107 7.72 1.74 10.73
CA ARG A 107 8.68 2.35 11.66
C ARG A 107 7.94 3.30 12.59
N LEU A 108 8.19 3.15 13.88
CA LEU A 108 7.71 4.05 14.91
C LEU A 108 8.64 5.26 14.97
N ILE A 109 8.09 6.45 14.84
CA ILE A 109 8.76 7.74 14.98
C ILE A 109 8.32 8.34 16.30
N GLY A 110 9.24 8.86 17.10
CA GLY A 110 8.97 9.51 18.39
C GLY A 110 9.23 8.63 19.61
N ALA A 111 9.44 7.30 19.43
CA ALA A 111 9.80 6.39 20.52
C ALA A 111 10.61 5.21 20.01
N GLU A 112 11.30 4.52 20.91
CA GLU A 112 12.12 3.33 20.60
C GLU A 112 11.28 2.06 20.39
N SER A 113 10.13 1.96 21.06
CA SER A 113 9.16 0.86 20.91
C SER A 113 7.75 1.33 21.26
N ILE A 114 6.74 0.51 20.91
CA ILE A 114 5.33 0.77 21.26
C ILE A 114 5.16 0.77 22.78
N ASP A 115 5.89 -0.11 23.49
CA ASP A 115 5.83 -0.21 24.95
C ASP A 115 6.50 0.98 25.64
N ALA A 116 7.50 1.60 25.01
CA ALA A 116 8.19 2.79 25.51
C ALA A 116 7.36 4.08 25.39
N LEU A 117 6.23 4.06 24.68
CA LEU A 117 5.31 5.20 24.61
C LEU A 117 4.73 5.49 25.99
N LYS A 118 4.66 6.78 26.37
CA LYS A 118 4.04 7.21 27.62
C LYS A 118 2.60 6.74 27.69
N ARG A 119 2.09 6.53 28.91
CA ARG A 119 0.67 6.23 29.11
C ARG A 119 -0.19 7.39 28.57
N GLY A 120 -1.18 7.07 27.75
CA GLY A 120 -2.05 8.06 27.11
C GLY A 120 -1.37 8.86 26.00
N ALA A 121 -0.22 8.42 25.48
CA ALA A 121 0.49 9.10 24.40
C ALA A 121 -0.39 9.28 23.16
N THR A 122 -0.26 10.44 22.52
CA THR A 122 -0.98 10.76 21.27
C THR A 122 -0.20 10.23 20.07
N VAL A 123 -0.79 9.28 19.34
CA VAL A 123 -0.17 8.71 18.13
C VAL A 123 -0.95 9.15 16.90
N GLY A 124 -0.23 9.81 15.98
CA GLY A 124 -0.81 10.34 14.74
C GLY A 124 -0.85 9.27 13.64
N THR A 125 -2.06 8.87 13.21
CA THR A 125 -2.25 8.01 12.03
C THR A 125 -3.65 8.18 11.45
N SER A 126 -3.78 8.05 10.12
CA SER A 126 -5.08 7.98 9.41
C SER A 126 -5.31 6.59 8.80
N SER A 127 -4.54 5.57 9.22
CA SER A 127 -4.69 4.20 8.75
C SER A 127 -5.52 3.38 9.74
N PRO A 128 -6.73 2.90 9.37
CA PRO A 128 -7.57 2.07 10.26
C PRO A 128 -6.83 0.81 10.72
N ARG A 129 -6.05 0.18 9.84
CA ARG A 129 -5.21 -0.96 10.18
C ARG A 129 -4.22 -0.66 11.32
N ARG A 130 -3.50 0.47 11.22
CA ARG A 130 -2.54 0.89 12.27
C ARG A 130 -3.25 1.26 13.55
N THR A 131 -4.36 1.98 13.46
CA THR A 131 -5.21 2.33 14.61
C THR A 131 -5.61 1.08 15.38
N ALA A 132 -6.24 0.13 14.71
CA ALA A 132 -6.73 -1.09 15.33
C ALA A 132 -5.61 -1.92 15.99
N GLN A 133 -4.47 -2.10 15.28
CA GLN A 133 -3.35 -2.85 15.83
C GLN A 133 -2.69 -2.14 17.02
N LEU A 134 -2.54 -0.80 16.97
CA LEU A 134 -1.98 -0.03 18.08
C LEU A 134 -2.88 -0.08 19.31
N LEU A 135 -4.18 0.16 19.15
CA LEU A 135 -5.14 0.15 20.27
C LEU A 135 -5.30 -1.25 20.88
N ARG A 136 -5.15 -2.30 20.08
CA ARG A 136 -5.11 -3.68 20.58
C ARG A 136 -3.91 -3.93 21.50
N LEU A 137 -2.73 -3.40 21.15
CA LEU A 137 -1.51 -3.55 21.94
C LEU A 137 -1.51 -2.59 23.16
N ARG A 138 -2.00 -1.38 22.96
CA ARG A 138 -1.98 -0.28 23.93
C ARG A 138 -3.32 0.46 23.90
N PRO A 139 -4.34 -0.05 24.59
CA PRO A 139 -5.68 0.57 24.63
C PRO A 139 -5.70 1.96 25.28
N ASP A 140 -4.63 2.33 25.99
CA ASP A 140 -4.46 3.62 26.62
C ASP A 140 -4.02 4.74 25.66
N LEU A 141 -3.59 4.41 24.43
CA LEU A 141 -3.13 5.39 23.45
C LEU A 141 -4.27 6.24 22.91
N ARG A 142 -3.97 7.51 22.67
CA ARG A 142 -4.87 8.42 21.97
C ARG A 142 -4.51 8.50 20.50
N ILE A 143 -5.33 7.92 19.63
CA ILE A 143 -5.11 7.98 18.19
C ILE A 143 -5.76 9.25 17.62
N VAL A 144 -4.99 10.01 16.84
CA VAL A 144 -5.46 11.21 16.15
C VAL A 144 -5.16 11.12 14.66
N PRO A 145 -6.05 11.64 13.78
CA PRO A 145 -5.77 11.69 12.35
C PRO A 145 -4.50 12.48 12.05
N LEU A 146 -3.57 11.89 11.28
CA LEU A 146 -2.36 12.56 10.83
C LEU A 146 -2.22 12.43 9.33
N ARG A 147 -2.28 13.56 8.61
CA ARG A 147 -2.14 13.66 7.17
C ARG A 147 -0.86 14.40 6.78
N GLY A 148 -0.56 14.35 5.49
CA GLY A 148 0.64 14.92 4.90
C GLY A 148 1.60 13.87 4.37
N ASN A 149 2.63 14.32 3.67
CA ASN A 149 3.72 13.48 3.19
C ASN A 149 4.64 13.03 4.35
N VAL A 150 5.70 12.30 4.03
CA VAL A 150 6.65 11.78 5.04
C VAL A 150 7.28 12.92 5.84
N GLU A 151 7.77 13.95 5.18
CA GLU A 151 8.44 15.10 5.81
C GLU A 151 7.49 15.86 6.75
N THR A 152 6.27 16.14 6.30
CA THR A 152 5.24 16.80 7.12
C THR A 152 4.95 16.00 8.41
N ARG A 153 4.88 14.67 8.31
CA ARG A 153 4.60 13.83 9.50
C ARG A 153 5.78 13.76 10.46
N LEU A 154 7.00 13.74 9.94
CA LEU A 154 8.21 13.82 10.77
C LEU A 154 8.25 15.13 11.54
N LYS A 155 8.01 16.24 10.85
CA LYS A 155 7.97 17.59 11.43
C LYS A 155 6.92 17.69 12.55
N LYS A 156 5.73 17.13 12.36
CA LYS A 156 4.67 17.15 13.38
C LYS A 156 5.02 16.39 14.67
N VAL A 157 5.83 15.33 14.58
CA VAL A 157 6.39 14.67 15.76
C VAL A 157 7.47 15.54 16.41
N GLU A 158 8.36 16.13 15.61
CA GLU A 158 9.44 17.01 16.10
C GLU A 158 8.89 18.26 16.80
N GLU A 159 7.81 18.86 16.29
CA GLU A 159 7.11 20.01 16.86
C GLU A 159 6.21 19.65 18.06
N GLY A 160 6.07 18.35 18.37
CA GLY A 160 5.25 17.86 19.50
C GLY A 160 3.74 17.96 19.28
N GLU A 161 3.27 18.11 18.02
CA GLU A 161 1.82 18.03 17.74
C GLU A 161 1.25 16.64 18.07
N VAL A 162 2.09 15.61 17.93
CA VAL A 162 1.83 14.23 18.36
C VAL A 162 3.10 13.64 18.99
N ASP A 163 2.93 12.73 19.97
CA ASP A 163 4.07 12.07 20.62
C ASP A 163 4.77 11.09 19.66
N ALA A 164 4.02 10.46 18.76
CA ALA A 164 4.57 9.49 17.82
C ALA A 164 3.73 9.37 16.54
N THR A 165 4.32 8.78 15.51
CA THR A 165 3.62 8.35 14.28
C THR A 165 4.24 7.08 13.70
N LEU A 166 3.53 6.46 12.75
CA LEU A 166 4.01 5.29 12.01
C LEU A 166 4.24 5.64 10.54
N LEU A 167 5.42 5.31 10.03
CA LEU A 167 5.78 5.45 8.62
C LEU A 167 6.24 4.11 8.05
N ALA A 168 5.91 3.84 6.78
CA ALA A 168 6.38 2.63 6.10
C ALA A 168 7.89 2.71 5.83
N ALA A 169 8.65 1.70 6.27
CA ALA A 169 10.11 1.65 6.12
C ALA A 169 10.56 1.82 4.66
N ALA A 170 9.85 1.18 3.71
CA ALA A 170 10.14 1.34 2.29
C ALA A 170 9.97 2.78 1.78
N GLY A 171 9.02 3.54 2.35
CA GLY A 171 8.84 4.96 2.01
C GLY A 171 10.02 5.80 2.45
N LEU A 172 10.44 5.65 3.71
CA LEU A 172 11.62 6.32 4.26
C LEU A 172 12.89 5.98 3.46
N LYS A 173 13.13 4.68 3.19
CA LYS A 173 14.28 4.24 2.38
C LYS A 173 14.29 4.84 0.95
N ARG A 174 13.11 5.04 0.33
CA ARG A 174 13.03 5.62 -1.02
C ARG A 174 13.36 7.11 -1.06
N LEU A 175 13.19 7.77 0.09
CA LEU A 175 13.53 9.19 0.29
C LEU A 175 14.91 9.39 0.95
N ASP A 176 15.66 8.30 1.16
CA ASP A 176 16.95 8.28 1.86
C ASP A 176 16.89 8.88 3.29
N ILE A 177 15.72 8.70 3.95
CA ILE A 177 15.48 9.16 5.31
C ILE A 177 15.74 8.01 6.29
N SER A 178 16.65 8.22 7.25
CA SER A 178 16.92 7.32 8.35
C SER A 178 16.22 7.84 9.62
N ALA A 179 15.02 7.34 9.91
CA ALA A 179 14.24 7.77 11.07
C ALA A 179 13.46 6.61 11.71
N GLY A 180 13.24 6.70 13.03
CA GLY A 180 12.41 5.80 13.81
C GLY A 180 12.95 4.37 13.92
N THR A 181 12.23 3.54 14.68
CA THR A 181 12.55 2.13 14.94
C THR A 181 11.61 1.21 14.16
N ALA A 182 12.16 0.19 13.49
CA ALA A 182 11.36 -0.77 12.74
C ALA A 182 10.60 -1.71 13.69
N ILE A 183 9.30 -1.85 13.46
CA ILE A 183 8.44 -2.75 14.23
C ILE A 183 8.39 -4.11 13.52
N PRO A 184 8.67 -5.22 14.20
CA PRO A 184 8.55 -6.57 13.64
C PRO A 184 7.16 -6.85 13.09
N THR A 185 7.06 -7.64 12.01
CA THR A 185 5.79 -8.01 11.38
C THR A 185 4.92 -8.91 12.27
N GLU A 186 5.53 -9.54 13.26
CA GLU A 186 4.86 -10.33 14.31
C GLU A 186 4.05 -9.44 15.25
N ILE A 187 4.49 -8.20 15.45
CA ILE A 187 3.84 -7.19 16.31
C ILE A 187 2.84 -6.38 15.50
N LEU A 188 3.25 -5.88 14.33
CA LEU A 188 2.42 -5.07 13.45
C LEU A 188 2.43 -5.65 12.03
N LEU A 189 1.37 -6.38 11.67
CA LEU A 189 1.24 -6.96 10.34
C LEU A 189 1.02 -5.84 9.30
N PRO A 190 1.77 -5.84 8.16
CA PRO A 190 1.69 -4.77 7.18
C PRO A 190 0.34 -4.71 6.45
N ALA A 191 0.10 -3.59 5.76
CA ALA A 191 -1.02 -3.49 4.85
C ALA A 191 -0.80 -4.38 3.61
N PRO A 192 -1.87 -4.91 2.99
CA PRO A 192 -1.78 -5.57 1.68
C PRO A 192 -1.07 -4.67 0.67
N GLY A 193 -0.13 -5.21 -0.09
CA GLY A 193 0.68 -4.46 -1.06
C GLY A 193 1.72 -3.51 -0.47
N GLN A 194 1.93 -3.50 0.86
CA GLN A 194 2.92 -2.62 1.47
C GLN A 194 4.33 -2.89 0.94
N ALA A 195 5.09 -1.82 0.71
CA ALA A 195 6.46 -1.79 0.20
C ALA A 195 6.63 -2.17 -1.28
N VAL A 196 5.56 -2.42 -2.03
CA VAL A 196 5.60 -2.77 -3.45
C VAL A 196 5.30 -1.57 -4.32
N ILE A 197 6.10 -1.39 -5.37
CA ILE A 197 5.87 -0.45 -6.47
C ILE A 197 5.28 -1.25 -7.62
N GLY A 198 4.08 -0.89 -8.06
CA GLY A 198 3.39 -1.48 -9.19
C GLY A 198 3.38 -0.57 -10.41
N MET A 199 3.26 -1.19 -11.56
CA MET A 199 3.16 -0.55 -12.87
C MET A 199 1.87 -1.01 -13.54
N GLU A 200 1.00 -0.06 -13.85
CA GLU A 200 -0.26 -0.31 -14.55
C GLU A 200 -0.23 0.30 -15.95
N CYS A 201 -0.77 -0.42 -16.92
CA CYS A 201 -0.95 0.05 -18.28
C CYS A 201 -2.32 -0.35 -18.82
N ARG A 202 -2.69 0.12 -20.01
CA ARG A 202 -3.91 -0.33 -20.68
C ARG A 202 -3.86 -1.82 -20.99
N SER A 203 -4.98 -2.51 -20.80
CA SER A 203 -5.08 -3.96 -21.00
C SER A 203 -4.87 -4.39 -22.46
N ASN A 204 -5.07 -3.49 -23.43
CA ASN A 204 -4.87 -3.72 -24.86
C ASN A 204 -3.49 -3.25 -25.38
N ASP A 205 -2.65 -2.64 -24.53
CA ASP A 205 -1.33 -2.13 -24.92
C ASP A 205 -0.25 -3.20 -24.71
N THR A 206 -0.18 -4.18 -25.63
CA THR A 206 0.78 -5.28 -25.56
C THR A 206 2.24 -4.82 -25.64
N ARG A 207 2.51 -3.70 -26.33
CA ARG A 207 3.85 -3.11 -26.41
C ARG A 207 4.34 -2.68 -25.03
N THR A 208 3.53 -1.88 -24.34
CA THR A 208 3.88 -1.40 -23.01
C THR A 208 3.95 -2.55 -22.00
N GLN A 209 3.01 -3.52 -22.06
CA GLN A 209 3.05 -4.72 -21.21
C GLN A 209 4.38 -5.49 -21.37
N THR A 210 4.82 -5.72 -22.61
CA THR A 210 6.10 -6.42 -22.88
C THR A 210 7.28 -5.67 -22.26
N VAL A 211 7.32 -4.36 -22.39
CA VAL A 211 8.39 -3.55 -21.78
C VAL A 211 8.35 -3.65 -20.25
N LEU A 212 7.17 -3.49 -19.64
CA LEU A 212 7.03 -3.53 -18.18
C LEU A 212 7.37 -4.90 -17.60
N THR A 213 7.01 -5.98 -18.30
CA THR A 213 7.34 -7.35 -17.89
C THR A 213 8.86 -7.59 -17.78
N SER A 214 9.69 -6.88 -18.57
CA SER A 214 11.15 -7.01 -18.48
C SER A 214 11.73 -6.58 -17.13
N VAL A 215 11.00 -5.83 -16.34
CA VAL A 215 11.41 -5.37 -15.01
C VAL A 215 10.55 -5.95 -13.88
N ASN A 216 9.69 -6.92 -14.20
CA ASN A 216 8.84 -7.58 -13.22
C ASN A 216 9.65 -8.46 -12.26
N ASN A 217 9.25 -8.47 -11.01
CA ASN A 217 9.66 -9.47 -10.03
C ASN A 217 8.51 -10.44 -9.79
N GLN A 218 8.58 -11.63 -10.36
CA GLN A 218 7.48 -12.59 -10.35
C GLN A 218 7.06 -13.00 -8.94
N ILE A 219 8.01 -13.28 -8.04
CA ILE A 219 7.72 -13.67 -6.64
C ILE A 219 6.92 -12.56 -5.94
N THR A 220 7.36 -11.30 -6.07
CA THR A 220 6.62 -10.16 -5.50
C THR A 220 5.25 -10.01 -6.15
N TYR A 221 5.14 -10.24 -7.45
CA TYR A 221 3.88 -10.18 -8.19
C TYR A 221 2.88 -11.20 -7.65
N ASP A 222 3.28 -12.46 -7.53
CA ASP A 222 2.42 -13.55 -7.02
C ASP A 222 1.96 -13.27 -5.59
N CYS A 223 2.88 -12.84 -4.70
CA CYS A 223 2.53 -12.45 -3.33
C CYS A 223 1.50 -11.31 -3.31
N VAL A 224 1.72 -10.24 -4.07
CA VAL A 224 0.82 -9.08 -4.09
C VAL A 224 -0.53 -9.43 -4.71
N MET A 225 -0.56 -10.21 -5.78
CA MET A 225 -1.82 -10.63 -6.40
C MET A 225 -2.64 -11.53 -5.48
N SER A 226 -1.99 -12.35 -4.64
CA SER A 226 -2.64 -13.13 -3.58
C SER A 226 -3.23 -12.24 -2.48
N GLU A 227 -2.46 -11.23 -1.99
CA GLU A 227 -2.96 -10.24 -1.04
C GLU A 227 -4.16 -9.45 -1.62
N ARG A 228 -4.13 -9.14 -2.92
CA ARG A 228 -5.23 -8.46 -3.62
C ARG A 228 -6.45 -9.37 -3.81
N ALA A 229 -6.27 -10.65 -4.10
CA ALA A 229 -7.35 -11.63 -4.17
C ALA A 229 -8.09 -11.72 -2.81
N PHE A 230 -7.33 -11.78 -1.72
CA PHE A 230 -7.86 -11.74 -0.35
C PHE A 230 -8.67 -10.46 -0.09
N THR A 231 -8.10 -9.28 -0.35
CA THR A 231 -8.79 -8.01 -0.08
C THR A 231 -9.99 -7.78 -0.99
N ARG A 232 -9.94 -8.26 -2.23
CA ARG A 232 -11.07 -8.23 -3.16
C ARG A 232 -12.23 -9.11 -2.66
N ALA A 233 -11.95 -10.31 -2.16
CA ALA A 233 -12.96 -11.23 -1.63
C ALA A 233 -13.64 -10.69 -0.36
N LEU A 234 -12.93 -9.86 0.42
CA LEU A 234 -13.50 -9.13 1.56
C LEU A 234 -14.34 -7.91 1.15
N GLY A 235 -14.25 -7.43 -0.08
CA GLY A 235 -14.71 -6.09 -0.44
C GLY A 235 -13.94 -4.97 0.26
N ALA A 236 -12.74 -5.23 0.75
CA ALA A 236 -11.97 -4.29 1.54
C ALA A 236 -11.41 -3.14 0.71
N SER A 237 -11.29 -1.97 1.34
CA SER A 237 -10.68 -0.76 0.81
C SER A 237 -9.51 -0.28 1.67
N CYS A 238 -8.89 0.83 1.30
CA CYS A 238 -7.84 1.47 2.11
C CYS A 238 -8.36 2.01 3.46
N SER A 239 -9.69 2.12 3.63
CA SER A 239 -10.35 2.49 4.89
C SER A 239 -10.75 1.29 5.76
N SER A 240 -10.52 0.06 5.31
CA SER A 240 -10.83 -1.15 6.07
C SER A 240 -9.68 -1.50 7.03
N PRO A 241 -9.97 -1.92 8.28
CA PRO A 241 -8.97 -2.32 9.25
C PRO A 241 -8.46 -3.76 8.97
N VAL A 242 -7.72 -3.92 7.87
CA VAL A 242 -7.20 -5.20 7.36
C VAL A 242 -5.68 -5.17 7.29
N ALA A 243 -5.06 -6.24 7.73
CA ALA A 243 -3.66 -6.54 7.50
C ALA A 243 -3.53 -7.86 6.75
N ALA A 244 -2.64 -7.92 5.78
CA ALA A 244 -2.31 -9.16 5.09
C ALA A 244 -0.89 -9.11 4.53
N PHE A 245 -0.18 -10.20 4.67
CA PHE A 245 1.19 -10.32 4.23
C PHE A 245 1.46 -11.71 3.68
N CYS A 246 1.89 -11.77 2.43
CA CYS A 246 2.25 -12.99 1.72
C CYS A 246 3.75 -12.99 1.40
N VAL A 247 4.40 -14.12 1.61
CA VAL A 247 5.80 -14.38 1.30
C VAL A 247 5.96 -15.72 0.61
N LEU A 248 7.03 -15.89 -0.16
CA LEU A 248 7.45 -17.19 -0.68
C LEU A 248 8.45 -17.81 0.31
N GLU A 249 8.11 -18.96 0.87
CA GLU A 249 8.98 -19.76 1.76
C GLU A 249 8.87 -21.23 1.37
N ASP A 250 10.01 -21.92 1.27
CA ASP A 250 10.12 -23.35 0.96
C ASP A 250 9.43 -23.78 -0.35
N GLY A 251 9.27 -22.84 -1.30
CA GLY A 251 8.63 -23.06 -2.60
C GLY A 251 7.13 -22.72 -2.64
N ASP A 252 6.49 -22.51 -1.50
CA ASP A 252 5.07 -22.18 -1.37
C ASP A 252 4.86 -20.72 -0.96
N LEU A 253 3.71 -20.18 -1.35
CA LEU A 253 3.23 -18.90 -0.81
C LEU A 253 2.62 -19.12 0.56
N ARG A 254 3.09 -18.36 1.55
CA ARG A 254 2.56 -18.33 2.91
C ARG A 254 1.94 -16.97 3.17
N MET A 255 0.67 -16.97 3.49
CA MET A 255 -0.08 -15.75 3.77
C MET A 255 -0.58 -15.75 5.21
N ARG A 256 -0.39 -14.62 5.89
CA ARG A 256 -0.97 -14.30 7.19
C ARG A 256 -1.91 -13.13 7.03
N ALA A 257 -3.12 -13.22 7.60
CA ALA A 257 -4.15 -12.20 7.46
C ALA A 257 -4.85 -11.93 8.79
N GLN A 258 -5.19 -10.67 9.04
CA GLN A 258 -5.88 -10.19 10.23
C GLN A 258 -6.99 -9.22 9.85
N LEU A 259 -8.17 -9.40 10.46
CA LEU A 259 -9.29 -8.45 10.42
C LEU A 259 -9.53 -7.91 11.82
N PHE A 260 -9.85 -6.63 11.93
CA PHE A 260 -10.02 -5.95 13.20
C PHE A 260 -11.35 -5.20 13.27
N SER A 261 -11.89 -5.03 14.49
CA SER A 261 -12.85 -3.98 14.76
C SER A 261 -12.17 -2.60 14.64
N GLU A 262 -12.93 -1.52 14.51
CA GLU A 262 -12.37 -0.15 14.34
C GLU A 262 -11.36 0.22 15.42
N GLU A 263 -11.67 -0.14 16.68
CA GLU A 263 -10.85 0.16 17.84
C GLU A 263 -9.88 -0.96 18.22
N GLY A 264 -9.81 -2.03 17.41
CA GLY A 264 -8.91 -3.16 17.64
C GLY A 264 -9.22 -4.01 18.88
N SER A 265 -10.35 -3.78 19.55
CA SER A 265 -10.79 -4.58 20.70
C SER A 265 -11.01 -6.04 20.33
N GLU A 266 -11.51 -6.30 19.12
CA GLU A 266 -11.68 -7.62 18.55
C GLU A 266 -10.79 -7.80 17.31
N MET A 267 -10.26 -9.00 17.14
CA MET A 267 -9.41 -9.38 16.02
C MET A 267 -9.60 -10.85 15.70
N ILE A 268 -9.63 -11.18 14.42
CA ILE A 268 -9.54 -12.54 13.94
C ILE A 268 -8.33 -12.69 13.01
N GLU A 269 -7.58 -13.77 13.16
CA GLU A 269 -6.38 -14.07 12.36
C GLU A 269 -6.48 -15.50 11.82
N ASP A 270 -5.95 -15.67 10.60
CA ASP A 270 -5.68 -17.00 10.06
C ASP A 270 -4.52 -16.95 9.06
N ARG A 271 -4.07 -18.13 8.63
CA ARG A 271 -2.95 -18.34 7.71
C ARG A 271 -3.33 -19.34 6.64
N ALA A 272 -2.73 -19.20 5.47
CA ALA A 272 -2.85 -20.19 4.40
C ALA A 272 -1.48 -20.43 3.75
N VAL A 273 -1.31 -21.66 3.25
CA VAL A 273 -0.17 -22.08 2.43
C VAL A 273 -0.72 -22.58 1.11
N PHE A 274 -0.17 -22.14 -0.01
CA PHE A 274 -0.70 -22.42 -1.34
C PHE A 274 0.35 -22.20 -2.43
N ASP A 275 0.11 -22.75 -3.62
CA ASP A 275 0.99 -22.62 -4.77
C ASP A 275 0.96 -21.21 -5.40
N CYS A 276 2.06 -20.82 -6.06
CA CYS A 276 2.10 -19.61 -6.87
C CYS A 276 0.99 -19.65 -7.95
N GLY A 277 0.26 -18.55 -8.09
CA GLY A 277 -0.87 -18.44 -9.03
C GLY A 277 -2.21 -18.96 -8.52
N ASP A 278 -2.25 -19.60 -7.35
CA ASP A 278 -3.52 -19.95 -6.69
C ASP A 278 -4.12 -18.71 -6.00
N HIS A 279 -5.13 -18.13 -6.63
CA HIS A 279 -5.91 -17.02 -6.05
C HIS A 279 -7.16 -17.49 -5.29
N LYS A 280 -7.57 -18.77 -5.43
CA LYS A 280 -8.76 -19.30 -4.77
C LYS A 280 -8.54 -19.50 -3.28
N THR A 281 -7.36 -19.94 -2.88
CA THR A 281 -7.02 -20.12 -1.46
C THR A 281 -7.03 -18.81 -0.69
N PRO A 282 -6.40 -17.70 -1.15
CA PRO A 282 -6.57 -16.39 -0.52
C PRO A 282 -8.02 -15.89 -0.47
N GLU A 283 -8.81 -16.10 -1.52
CA GLU A 283 -10.25 -15.76 -1.53
C GLU A 283 -11.06 -16.62 -0.54
N GLY A 284 -10.72 -17.91 -0.39
CA GLY A 284 -11.27 -18.80 0.61
C GLY A 284 -10.96 -18.33 2.02
N LEU A 285 -9.68 -18.04 2.31
CA LEU A 285 -9.23 -17.49 3.58
C LEU A 285 -9.99 -16.21 3.99
N ALA A 286 -10.26 -15.32 3.03
CA ALA A 286 -11.04 -14.10 3.27
C ALA A 286 -12.48 -14.43 3.72
N ARG A 287 -13.15 -15.32 2.98
CA ARG A 287 -14.53 -15.74 3.29
C ARG A 287 -14.63 -16.47 4.62
N ASP A 288 -13.68 -17.36 4.93
CA ASP A 288 -13.64 -18.11 6.18
C ASP A 288 -13.40 -17.20 7.38
N LEU A 289 -12.48 -16.25 7.27
CA LEU A 289 -12.26 -15.23 8.31
C LEU A 289 -13.53 -14.41 8.53
N LEU A 290 -14.16 -13.92 7.47
CA LEU A 290 -15.36 -13.09 7.58
C LEU A 290 -16.55 -13.87 8.17
N ALA A 291 -16.72 -15.14 7.79
CA ALA A 291 -17.77 -16.00 8.34
C ALA A 291 -17.64 -16.26 9.84
N ARG A 292 -16.40 -16.33 10.35
CA ARG A 292 -16.10 -16.53 11.78
C ARG A 292 -15.93 -15.21 12.55
N ALA A 293 -15.90 -14.08 11.85
CA ALA A 293 -15.67 -12.77 12.47
C ALA A 293 -16.86 -12.35 13.34
N PRO A 294 -16.62 -11.68 14.50
CA PRO A 294 -17.67 -11.02 15.27
C PRO A 294 -18.38 -9.93 14.44
N ASP A 295 -19.57 -9.56 14.84
CA ASP A 295 -20.39 -8.55 14.15
C ASP A 295 -19.70 -7.19 14.08
N SER A 296 -18.91 -6.80 15.12
CA SER A 296 -18.11 -5.59 15.16
C SER A 296 -17.09 -5.49 14.01
N ILE A 297 -16.60 -6.64 13.54
CA ILE A 297 -15.70 -6.75 12.38
C ILE A 297 -16.53 -6.89 11.10
N ARG A 298 -17.50 -7.82 11.05
CA ARG A 298 -18.24 -8.16 9.84
C ARG A 298 -18.92 -6.95 9.20
N ARG A 299 -19.59 -6.11 9.99
CA ARG A 299 -20.28 -4.91 9.52
C ARG A 299 -19.38 -3.91 8.75
N LEU A 300 -18.05 -3.98 8.94
CA LEU A 300 -17.09 -3.09 8.25
C LEU A 300 -16.83 -3.54 6.80
N PHE A 301 -17.31 -4.72 6.41
CA PHE A 301 -17.15 -5.29 5.08
C PHE A 301 -18.48 -5.50 4.35
N ASP A 302 -19.62 -5.56 5.07
CA ASP A 302 -20.95 -5.77 4.49
C ASP A 302 -21.52 -4.51 3.79
N ALA A 303 -20.96 -3.34 4.02
CA ALA A 303 -21.48 -2.04 3.57
C ALA A 303 -20.82 -1.48 2.30
N GLN A 304 -20.10 -2.32 1.50
CA GLN A 304 -19.33 -1.81 0.34
C GLN A 304 -19.85 -2.30 -1.02
#